data_7c4151df0721e4adabf76934d215ca3e
#
_entry.id   7c4151df0721e4adabf76934d215ca3e
#
_cell.length_a   1.000
_cell.length_b   1.000
_cell.length_c   1.000
_cell.angle_alpha   90.00
_cell.angle_beta   90.00
_cell.angle_gamma   90.00
#
_symmetry.space_group_name_H-M   'P 1'
#
loop_
_entity.id
_entity.type
_entity.pdbx_description
1 polymer ?
#
loop_
_entity_poly.entity_id
_entity_poly.type
_entity_poly.pdbx_seq_one_letter_code
_entity_poly.pdbx_strand_id
1 'polypeptide(L)'
;GMFTVMRTFPLSSRTVLTCQARSGVVMLITQAALLVVVAVSMGMRLKVTALAAVIPLALGYLLFFTLGVLLGILLPTMAGVSMAANVIILGLGFLGGAIMPVTLLPHWAQIVAPWTPIYHLREAATMPLIGVGTWTKAGTGMAYLLGVTALLAIVSERTMRWE
;
A
#
# COMPACT_ATOMS: atom_id res chain seq x y z
N GLY A 1 -7.26 -25.31 6.70
CA GLY A 1 -6.35 -24.22 6.64
C GLY A 1 -6.27 -23.43 7.93
N MET A 2 -5.48 -22.39 7.98
CA MET A 2 -5.20 -21.55 9.16
C MET A 2 -6.48 -20.92 9.74
N PHE A 3 -7.44 -20.55 8.90
CA PHE A 3 -8.74 -20.03 9.34
C PHE A 3 -9.63 -21.09 10.02
N THR A 4 -9.48 -22.36 9.68
CA THR A 4 -10.22 -23.44 10.34
C THR A 4 -9.72 -23.67 11.79
N VAL A 5 -8.43 -23.47 12.02
CA VAL A 5 -7.83 -23.54 13.37
C VAL A 5 -8.17 -22.29 14.19
N MET A 6 -8.30 -21.13 13.56
CA MET A 6 -8.71 -19.89 14.22
C MET A 6 -10.19 -19.90 14.68
N ARG A 7 -11.05 -20.69 14.04
CA ARG A 7 -12.45 -20.89 14.49
C ARG A 7 -12.57 -21.64 15.84
N THR A 8 -11.53 -22.36 16.25
CA THR A 8 -11.52 -23.07 17.56
C THR A 8 -11.08 -22.19 18.72
N PHE A 9 -10.52 -21.01 18.45
CA PHE A 9 -10.19 -20.03 19.50
C PHE A 9 -11.29 -18.95 19.58
N PRO A 10 -11.73 -18.54 20.78
CA PRO A 10 -12.76 -17.52 20.97
C PRO A 10 -12.22 -16.09 20.72
N LEU A 11 -11.45 -15.92 19.66
CA LEU A 11 -10.91 -14.62 19.26
C LEU A 11 -11.84 -13.98 18.24
N SER A 12 -12.28 -12.75 18.50
CA SER A 12 -13.08 -12.01 17.55
C SER A 12 -12.23 -11.69 16.30
N SER A 13 -12.85 -11.73 15.12
CA SER A 13 -12.19 -11.37 13.84
C SER A 13 -11.51 -9.98 13.92
N ARG A 14 -12.08 -9.07 14.70
CA ARG A 14 -11.51 -7.74 14.97
C ARG A 14 -10.17 -7.80 15.68
N THR A 15 -10.04 -8.71 16.68
CA THR A 15 -8.78 -8.87 17.43
C THR A 15 -7.66 -9.38 16.53
N VAL A 16 -7.96 -10.34 15.66
CA VAL A 16 -6.98 -10.87 14.69
C VAL A 16 -6.54 -9.79 13.71
N LEU A 17 -7.48 -9.03 13.14
CA LEU A 17 -7.17 -7.94 12.21
C LEU A 17 -6.35 -6.82 12.87
N THR A 18 -6.67 -6.45 14.12
CA THR A 18 -5.91 -5.42 14.84
C THR A 18 -4.50 -5.88 15.18
N CYS A 19 -4.29 -7.15 15.57
CA CYS A 19 -2.96 -7.70 15.81
C CYS A 19 -2.12 -7.72 14.51
N GLN A 20 -2.72 -8.12 13.40
CA GLN A 20 -2.05 -8.11 12.09
C GLN A 20 -1.72 -6.68 11.63
N ALA A 21 -2.64 -5.73 11.81
CA ALA A 21 -2.38 -4.33 11.48
C ALA A 21 -1.23 -3.76 12.33
N ARG A 22 -1.18 -4.07 13.63
CA ARG A 22 -0.09 -3.62 14.51
C ARG A 22 1.27 -4.16 14.09
N SER A 23 1.37 -5.45 13.79
CA SER A 23 2.63 -6.05 13.32
C SER A 23 3.07 -5.46 11.99
N GLY A 24 2.15 -5.21 11.07
CA GLY A 24 2.44 -4.55 9.80
C GLY A 24 2.92 -3.10 9.97
N VAL A 25 2.34 -2.33 10.90
CA VAL A 25 2.80 -0.97 11.22
C VAL A 25 4.22 -0.98 11.77
N VAL A 26 4.55 -1.90 12.68
CA VAL A 26 5.92 -2.04 13.20
C VAL A 26 6.89 -2.34 12.06
N MET A 27 6.52 -3.24 11.16
CA MET A 27 7.34 -3.61 9.99
C MET A 27 7.52 -2.42 9.04
N LEU A 28 6.46 -1.66 8.78
CA LEU A 28 6.51 -0.44 7.96
C LEU A 28 7.48 0.60 8.56
N ILE A 29 7.38 0.86 9.87
CA ILE A 29 8.25 1.82 10.56
C ILE A 29 9.71 1.35 10.49
N THR A 30 9.97 0.07 10.73
CA THR A 30 11.32 -0.49 10.67
C THR A 30 11.93 -0.37 9.28
N GLN A 31 11.15 -0.70 8.23
CA GLN A 31 11.60 -0.59 6.85
C GLN A 31 11.81 0.87 6.43
N ALA A 32 10.90 1.77 6.82
CA ALA A 32 11.03 3.20 6.55
C ALA A 32 12.28 3.78 7.23
N ALA A 33 12.52 3.42 8.48
CA ALA A 33 13.72 3.85 9.22
C ALA A 33 15.00 3.35 8.55
N LEU A 34 15.03 2.08 8.13
CA LEU A 34 16.19 1.51 7.42
C LEU A 34 16.45 2.25 6.10
N LEU A 35 15.41 2.51 5.32
CA LEU A 35 15.52 3.25 4.05
C LEU A 35 16.02 4.68 4.27
N VAL A 36 15.54 5.35 5.31
CA VAL A 36 16.03 6.70 5.69
C VAL A 36 17.50 6.66 6.04
N VAL A 37 17.95 5.69 6.84
CA VAL A 37 19.37 5.53 7.20
C VAL A 37 20.22 5.33 5.95
N VAL A 38 19.80 4.44 5.03
CA VAL A 38 20.51 4.21 3.78
C VAL A 38 20.54 5.46 2.92
N ALA A 39 19.42 6.16 2.77
CA ALA A 39 19.33 7.38 1.96
C ALA A 39 20.26 8.49 2.49
N VAL A 40 20.29 8.68 3.80
CA VAL A 40 21.18 9.65 4.45
C VAL A 40 22.66 9.25 4.29
N SER A 41 22.98 7.96 4.44
CA SER A 41 24.36 7.46 4.23
C SER A 41 24.84 7.64 2.79
N MET A 42 23.92 7.63 1.81
CA MET A 42 24.20 7.94 0.40
C MET A 42 24.26 9.45 0.10
N GLY A 43 24.18 10.30 1.14
CA GLY A 43 24.30 11.76 1.00
C GLY A 43 22.98 12.49 0.68
N MET A 44 21.83 11.81 0.75
CA MET A 44 20.55 12.47 0.58
C MET A 44 20.25 13.41 1.75
N ARG A 45 19.98 14.69 1.44
CA ARG A 45 19.58 15.69 2.45
C ARG A 45 18.07 15.64 2.63
N LEU A 46 17.62 15.04 3.72
CA LEU A 46 16.19 15.06 4.07
C LEU A 46 15.80 16.46 4.52
N LYS A 47 14.72 16.99 3.92
CA LYS A 47 14.09 18.22 4.35
C LYS A 47 13.17 17.95 5.54
N VAL A 48 12.89 18.97 6.35
CA VAL A 48 11.91 18.87 7.46
C VAL A 48 10.53 18.44 6.91
N THR A 49 10.22 18.82 5.68
CA THR A 49 9.02 18.39 4.96
C THR A 49 8.91 16.87 4.75
N ALA A 50 10.02 16.12 4.88
CA ALA A 50 10.00 14.66 4.75
C ALA A 50 9.09 13.98 5.78
N LEU A 51 8.85 14.61 6.95
CA LEU A 51 7.87 14.12 7.93
C LEU A 51 6.44 14.07 7.36
N ALA A 52 6.10 14.97 6.45
CA ALA A 52 4.79 14.93 5.78
C ALA A 52 4.60 13.70 4.88
N ALA A 53 5.69 13.02 4.48
CA ALA A 53 5.61 11.77 3.71
C ALA A 53 5.03 10.60 4.51
N VAL A 54 4.97 10.70 5.84
CA VAL A 54 4.34 9.69 6.70
C VAL A 54 2.86 9.52 6.33
N ILE A 55 2.18 10.61 5.94
CA ILE A 55 0.75 10.56 5.57
C ILE A 55 0.51 9.69 4.34
N PRO A 56 1.11 9.96 3.16
CA PRO A 56 0.90 9.12 2.00
C PRO A 56 1.41 7.68 2.20
N LEU A 57 2.48 7.46 2.96
CA LEU A 57 2.96 6.12 3.29
C LEU A 57 1.96 5.35 4.15
N ALA A 58 1.35 6.00 5.14
CA ALA A 58 0.29 5.39 5.96
C ALA A 58 -0.95 5.05 5.13
N LEU A 59 -1.34 5.93 4.20
CA LEU A 59 -2.45 5.67 3.26
C LEU A 59 -2.14 4.50 2.32
N GLY A 60 -0.92 4.45 1.78
CA GLY A 60 -0.45 3.32 0.98
C GLY A 60 -0.48 2.01 1.77
N TYR A 61 -0.03 2.04 3.02
CA TYR A 61 -0.12 0.88 3.92
C TYR A 61 -1.56 0.42 4.13
N LEU A 62 -2.48 1.34 4.45
CA LEU A 62 -3.90 1.02 4.64
C LEU A 62 -4.52 0.42 3.38
N LEU A 63 -4.19 0.96 2.20
CA LEU A 63 -4.67 0.45 0.92
C LEU A 63 -4.22 -1.01 0.71
N PHE A 64 -2.92 -1.28 0.81
CA PHE A 64 -2.40 -2.63 0.60
C PHE A 64 -2.79 -3.61 1.70
N PHE A 65 -2.95 -3.15 2.94
CA PHE A 65 -3.50 -3.95 4.03
C PHE A 65 -4.94 -4.37 3.72
N THR A 66 -5.80 -3.43 3.31
CA THR A 66 -7.20 -3.71 2.95
C THR A 66 -7.30 -4.65 1.75
N LEU A 67 -6.42 -4.46 0.74
CA LEU A 67 -6.32 -5.37 -0.40
C LEU A 67 -5.92 -6.77 0.05
N GLY A 68 -4.95 -6.90 0.96
CA GLY A 68 -4.54 -8.18 1.53
C GLY A 68 -5.66 -8.88 2.29
N VAL A 69 -6.45 -8.14 3.07
CA VAL A 69 -7.65 -8.67 3.74
C VAL A 69 -8.66 -9.18 2.72
N LEU A 70 -8.94 -8.40 1.67
CA LEU A 70 -9.86 -8.80 0.60
C LEU A 70 -9.40 -10.09 -0.10
N LEU A 71 -8.11 -10.19 -0.44
CA LEU A 71 -7.54 -11.40 -1.03
C LEU A 71 -7.65 -12.59 -0.08
N GLY A 72 -7.45 -12.38 1.22
CA GLY A 72 -7.59 -13.42 2.25
C GLY A 72 -9.02 -13.93 2.40
N ILE A 73 -10.03 -13.11 2.08
CA ILE A 73 -11.44 -13.51 2.05
C ILE A 73 -11.77 -14.29 0.78
N LEU A 74 -11.26 -13.81 -0.37
CA LEU A 74 -11.60 -14.38 -1.68
C LEU A 74 -10.87 -15.70 -1.98
N LEU A 75 -9.68 -15.89 -1.44
CA LEU A 75 -8.82 -17.03 -1.76
C LEU A 75 -8.73 -18.03 -0.61
N PRO A 76 -9.01 -19.33 -0.87
CA PRO A 76 -9.10 -20.34 0.19
C PRO A 76 -7.74 -20.80 0.75
N THR A 77 -6.63 -20.49 0.04
CA THR A 77 -5.29 -20.97 0.42
C THR A 77 -4.32 -19.83 0.63
N MET A 78 -3.44 -19.95 1.63
CA MET A 78 -2.38 -18.96 1.88
C MET A 78 -1.40 -18.84 0.71
N ALA A 79 -1.13 -19.93 0.03
CA ALA A 79 -0.30 -19.91 -1.18
C ALA A 79 -0.96 -19.08 -2.30
N GLY A 80 -2.26 -19.25 -2.51
CA GLY A 80 -3.04 -18.46 -3.46
C GLY A 80 -3.03 -16.96 -3.13
N VAL A 81 -3.24 -16.60 -1.85
CA VAL A 81 -3.16 -15.21 -1.40
C VAL A 81 -1.78 -14.61 -1.67
N SER A 82 -0.71 -15.33 -1.31
CA SER A 82 0.66 -14.86 -1.53
C SER A 82 0.98 -14.70 -3.00
N MET A 83 0.58 -15.65 -3.84
CA MET A 83 0.80 -15.60 -5.29
C MET A 83 0.04 -14.43 -5.91
N ALA A 84 -1.24 -14.26 -5.60
CA ALA A 84 -2.06 -13.16 -6.10
C ALA A 84 -1.50 -11.81 -5.65
N ALA A 85 -1.13 -11.67 -4.37
CA ALA A 85 -0.54 -10.45 -3.83
C ALA A 85 0.76 -10.09 -4.56
N ASN A 86 1.65 -11.05 -4.79
CA ASN A 86 2.91 -10.81 -5.52
C ASN A 86 2.66 -10.35 -6.96
N VAL A 87 1.75 -11.01 -7.68
CA VAL A 87 1.41 -10.63 -9.06
C VAL A 87 0.82 -9.22 -9.10
N ILE A 88 -0.10 -8.90 -8.18
CA ILE A 88 -0.72 -7.58 -8.11
C ILE A 88 0.32 -6.51 -7.77
N ILE A 89 1.15 -6.73 -6.75
CA ILE A 89 2.16 -5.75 -6.31
C ILE A 89 3.21 -5.52 -7.41
N LEU A 90 3.70 -6.58 -8.05
CA LEU A 90 4.65 -6.46 -9.15
C LEU A 90 4.04 -5.74 -10.36
N GLY A 91 2.82 -6.10 -10.75
CA GLY A 91 2.09 -5.46 -11.84
C GLY A 91 1.82 -3.97 -11.58
N LEU A 92 1.30 -3.66 -10.39
CA LEU A 92 1.07 -2.27 -9.98
C LEU A 92 2.38 -1.50 -9.81
N GLY A 93 3.44 -2.14 -9.30
CA GLY A 93 4.77 -1.53 -9.13
C GLY A 93 5.41 -1.17 -10.46
N PHE A 94 5.28 -2.06 -11.45
CA PHE A 94 5.74 -1.81 -12.81
C PHE A 94 4.95 -0.67 -13.47
N LEU A 95 3.63 -0.79 -13.52
CA LEU A 95 2.75 0.21 -14.15
C LEU A 95 2.77 1.56 -13.42
N GLY A 96 2.81 1.55 -12.08
CA GLY A 96 2.81 2.77 -11.27
C GLY A 96 4.14 3.51 -11.21
N GLY A 97 5.19 2.97 -11.84
CA GLY A 97 6.49 3.62 -11.93
C GLY A 97 7.34 3.51 -10.67
N ALA A 98 7.08 2.50 -9.81
CA ALA A 98 7.91 2.24 -8.64
C ALA A 98 9.20 1.48 -8.99
N ILE A 99 9.14 0.59 -9.98
CA ILE A 99 10.28 -0.22 -10.44
C ILE A 99 11.04 0.51 -11.55
N MET A 100 10.31 1.15 -12.46
CA MET A 100 10.86 1.87 -13.61
C MET A 100 10.12 3.19 -13.81
N PRO A 101 10.80 4.30 -14.13
CA PRO A 101 10.14 5.57 -14.44
C PRO A 101 9.06 5.40 -15.51
N VAL A 102 7.89 6.01 -15.29
CA VAL A 102 6.74 5.88 -16.22
C VAL A 102 7.09 6.32 -17.64
N THR A 103 7.99 7.30 -17.78
CA THR A 103 8.46 7.80 -19.08
C THR A 103 9.21 6.78 -19.94
N LEU A 104 9.74 5.72 -19.32
CA LEU A 104 10.44 4.63 -20.01
C LEU A 104 9.52 3.46 -20.35
N LEU A 105 8.26 3.49 -19.90
CA LEU A 105 7.29 2.44 -20.19
C LEU A 105 6.75 2.59 -21.64
N PRO A 106 6.27 1.49 -22.23
CA PRO A 106 5.53 1.54 -23.50
C PRO A 106 4.33 2.48 -23.41
N HIS A 107 3.93 3.09 -24.52
CA HIS A 107 2.89 4.12 -24.57
C HIS A 107 1.57 3.69 -23.92
N TRP A 108 1.14 2.45 -24.12
CA TRP A 108 -0.06 1.92 -23.47
C TRP A 108 0.03 1.92 -21.93
N ALA A 109 1.20 1.59 -21.39
CA ALA A 109 1.43 1.55 -19.95
C ALA A 109 1.47 2.97 -19.34
N GLN A 110 1.98 3.96 -20.09
CA GLN A 110 1.93 5.36 -19.68
C GLN A 110 0.50 5.88 -19.53
N ILE A 111 -0.43 5.42 -20.39
CA ILE A 111 -1.87 5.77 -20.31
C ILE A 111 -2.51 5.13 -19.09
N VAL A 112 -2.14 3.90 -18.75
CA VAL A 112 -2.70 3.15 -17.62
C VAL A 112 -2.10 3.58 -16.28
N ALA A 113 -0.84 4.03 -16.26
CA ALA A 113 -0.13 4.41 -15.05
C ALA A 113 -0.92 5.34 -14.11
N PRO A 114 -1.56 6.44 -14.57
CA PRO A 114 -2.33 7.34 -13.70
C PRO A 114 -3.56 6.72 -13.02
N TRP A 115 -3.98 5.54 -13.45
CA TRP A 115 -5.08 4.80 -12.84
C TRP A 115 -4.62 3.85 -11.73
N THR A 116 -3.32 3.71 -11.53
CA THR A 116 -2.76 2.80 -10.54
C THR A 116 -2.54 3.50 -9.18
N PRO A 117 -2.86 2.83 -8.06
CA PRO A 117 -2.66 3.42 -6.74
C PRO A 117 -1.18 3.67 -6.42
N ILE A 118 -0.26 2.88 -6.96
CA ILE A 118 1.18 3.09 -6.75
C ILE A 118 1.68 4.37 -7.42
N TYR A 119 1.14 4.72 -8.58
CA TYR A 119 1.44 6.01 -9.21
C TYR A 119 1.10 7.18 -8.31
N HIS A 120 -0.11 7.19 -7.75
CA HIS A 120 -0.56 8.24 -6.83
C HIS A 120 0.20 8.23 -5.50
N LEU A 121 0.56 7.06 -4.99
CA LEU A 121 1.40 6.93 -3.80
C LEU A 121 2.77 7.57 -4.03
N ARG A 122 3.39 7.29 -5.17
CA ARG A 122 4.68 7.87 -5.54
C ARG A 122 4.58 9.39 -5.69
N GLU A 123 3.59 9.90 -6.42
CA GLU A 123 3.37 11.34 -6.61
C GLU A 123 3.13 12.05 -5.27
N ALA A 124 2.35 11.44 -4.37
CA ALA A 124 2.09 11.99 -3.05
C ALA A 124 3.32 12.00 -2.13
N ALA A 125 4.19 11.00 -2.26
CA ALA A 125 5.38 10.87 -1.40
C ALA A 125 6.58 11.69 -1.91
N THR A 126 6.73 11.89 -3.23
CA THR A 126 7.91 12.56 -3.82
C THR A 126 8.03 14.02 -3.40
N MET A 127 6.92 14.76 -3.34
CA MET A 127 6.97 16.18 -2.97
C MET A 127 7.49 16.39 -1.55
N PRO A 128 6.96 15.73 -0.49
CA PRO A 128 7.48 15.93 0.85
C PRO A 128 8.90 15.34 1.05
N LEU A 129 9.25 14.25 0.38
CA LEU A 129 10.56 13.57 0.56
C LEU A 129 11.70 14.33 -0.09
N ILE A 130 11.56 14.69 -1.35
CA ILE A 130 12.65 15.23 -2.18
C ILE A 130 12.33 16.61 -2.77
N GLY A 131 11.12 17.12 -2.60
CA GLY A 131 10.70 18.43 -3.06
C GLY A 131 10.44 18.48 -4.58
N VAL A 132 10.22 17.33 -5.22
CA VAL A 132 9.87 17.23 -6.64
C VAL A 132 8.38 17.10 -6.81
N GLY A 133 7.78 17.93 -7.65
CA GLY A 133 6.34 17.96 -7.89
C GLY A 133 5.67 19.17 -7.25
N THR A 134 4.37 19.11 -7.06
CA THR A 134 3.55 20.17 -6.45
C THR A 134 2.71 19.62 -5.31
N TRP A 135 2.41 20.45 -4.32
CA TRP A 135 1.51 20.09 -3.21
C TRP A 135 0.10 19.73 -3.69
N THR A 136 -0.33 20.34 -4.81
CA THR A 136 -1.63 20.02 -5.42
C THR A 136 -1.67 18.56 -5.90
N LYS A 137 -0.63 18.11 -6.62
CA LYS A 137 -0.52 16.71 -7.05
C LYS A 137 -0.40 15.75 -5.87
N ALA A 138 0.33 16.13 -4.82
CA ALA A 138 0.39 15.32 -3.60
C ALA A 138 -1.00 15.19 -2.95
N GLY A 139 -1.78 16.27 -2.89
CA GLY A 139 -3.14 16.26 -2.35
C GLY A 139 -4.11 15.41 -3.18
N THR A 140 -4.08 15.54 -4.51
CA THR A 140 -4.92 14.70 -5.38
C THR A 140 -4.53 13.22 -5.29
N GLY A 141 -3.24 12.91 -5.18
CA GLY A 141 -2.76 11.54 -4.95
C GLY A 141 -3.28 10.95 -3.64
N MET A 142 -3.23 11.71 -2.55
CA MET A 142 -3.77 11.29 -1.25
C MET A 142 -5.29 11.08 -1.29
N ALA A 143 -6.04 11.98 -1.96
CA ALA A 143 -7.48 11.84 -2.13
C ALA A 143 -7.84 10.56 -2.93
N TYR A 144 -7.09 10.27 -3.98
CA TYR A 144 -7.26 9.03 -4.75
C TYR A 144 -7.01 7.78 -3.89
N LEU A 145 -5.91 7.76 -3.13
CA LEU A 145 -5.59 6.64 -2.23
C LEU A 145 -6.69 6.41 -1.19
N LEU A 146 -7.22 7.48 -0.59
CA LEU A 146 -8.34 7.41 0.35
C LEU A 146 -9.59 6.82 -0.32
N GLY A 147 -9.94 7.30 -1.52
CA GLY A 147 -11.10 6.81 -2.26
C GLY A 147 -11.00 5.31 -2.58
N VAL A 148 -9.85 4.86 -3.09
CA VAL A 148 -9.63 3.44 -3.40
C VAL A 148 -9.62 2.59 -2.13
N THR A 149 -8.99 3.07 -1.05
CA THR A 149 -8.98 2.35 0.24
C THR A 149 -10.39 2.21 0.81
N ALA A 150 -11.19 3.27 0.77
CA ALA A 150 -12.59 3.23 1.22
C ALA A 150 -13.42 2.25 0.39
N LEU A 151 -13.25 2.25 -0.92
CA LEU A 151 -13.93 1.32 -1.82
C LEU A 151 -13.57 -0.14 -1.51
N LEU A 152 -12.28 -0.44 -1.34
CA LEU A 152 -11.81 -1.77 -0.95
C LEU A 152 -12.34 -2.20 0.41
N ALA A 153 -12.40 -1.28 1.39
CA ALA A 153 -12.94 -1.55 2.72
C ALA A 153 -14.44 -1.91 2.65
N ILE A 154 -15.23 -1.14 1.91
CA ILE A 154 -16.66 -1.40 1.72
C ILE A 154 -16.88 -2.77 1.03
N VAL A 155 -16.09 -3.08 0.00
CA VAL A 155 -16.16 -4.39 -0.68
C VAL A 155 -15.81 -5.52 0.28
N SER A 156 -14.76 -5.36 1.07
CA SER A 156 -14.33 -6.36 2.07
C SER A 156 -15.41 -6.59 3.13
N GLU A 157 -16.04 -5.53 3.65
CA GLU A 157 -17.12 -5.64 4.63
C GLU A 157 -18.36 -6.34 4.07
N ARG A 158 -18.72 -6.03 2.82
CA ARG A 158 -19.87 -6.67 2.16
C ARG A 158 -19.63 -8.15 1.91
N THR A 159 -18.40 -8.52 1.54
CA THR A 159 -18.04 -9.91 1.27
C THR A 159 -17.99 -10.74 2.56
N MET A 160 -17.54 -10.16 3.69
CA MET A 160 -17.56 -10.84 5.00
C MET A 160 -18.96 -11.07 5.57
N ARG A 161 -19.97 -10.29 5.16
CA ARG A 161 -21.35 -10.43 5.68
C ARG A 161 -22.13 -11.61 5.13
N TRP A 162 -21.59 -12.32 4.15
CA TRP A 162 -22.27 -13.47 3.51
C TRP A 162 -21.82 -14.83 4.08
N GLU A 163 -20.96 -14.83 5.12
CA GLU A 163 -20.55 -16.01 5.87
C GLU A 163 -21.03 -15.94 7.34
#